data_6763afeb5a7d56cbafe33ce521cb8560
#
_entry.id   6763afeb5a7d56cbafe33ce521cb8560
#
_cell.length_a   1.000
_cell.length_b   1.000
_cell.length_c   1.000
_cell.angle_alpha   90.00
_cell.angle_beta   90.00
_cell.angle_gamma   90.00
#
_symmetry.space_group_name_H-M   'P 1'
#
loop_
_entity.id
_entity.type
_entity.pdbx_description
1 polymer ?
#
loop_
_entity_poly.entity_id
_entity_poly.type
_entity_poly.pdbx_seq_one_letter_code
_entity_poly.pdbx_strand_id
1 'polypeptide(L)'
;VQALEERGARGLAVRCDVTDEASVAEAVQKVVRTLGGLDVAVANAGFSVAGRIEKLSAADWRRQLDVNVIGVAMTARYAIPHLRKSKGRLGIVGSVVSMVATPGLGAYAASKYAVRAKGQALAAELHGSGVSCTLMHPGFIESEIAQVDNQGRFDGTREDKRPKNLLWPADRAARSMVGAIARRKREHVFTGHGKVGAFAGRHMPGLIHFGVTRGRK
;
A
#
# COMPACT_ATOMS: atom_id res chain seq x y z
N VAL A 1 -17.33 5.10 -10.86
CA VAL A 1 -18.71 4.82 -10.43
C VAL A 1 -19.36 3.92 -11.44
N GLN A 2 -19.41 4.30 -12.72
CA GLN A 2 -20.10 3.58 -13.80
C GLN A 2 -19.79 2.06 -13.83
N ALA A 3 -18.52 1.66 -13.77
CA ALA A 3 -18.11 0.24 -13.77
C ALA A 3 -18.64 -0.58 -12.56
N LEU A 4 -19.01 0.07 -11.47
CA LEU A 4 -19.68 -0.58 -10.33
C LEU A 4 -21.18 -0.71 -10.58
N GLU A 5 -21.79 0.32 -11.13
CA GLU A 5 -23.23 0.37 -11.45
C GLU A 5 -23.58 -0.66 -12.55
N GLU A 6 -22.75 -0.81 -13.57
CA GLU A 6 -22.87 -1.85 -14.60
C GLU A 6 -22.82 -3.28 -14.01
N ARG A 7 -22.26 -3.45 -12.82
CA ARG A 7 -22.24 -4.72 -12.07
C ARG A 7 -23.33 -4.82 -11.00
N GLY A 8 -24.30 -3.89 -11.01
CA GLY A 8 -25.40 -3.85 -10.06
C GLY A 8 -25.01 -3.39 -8.64
N ALA A 9 -23.83 -2.80 -8.49
CA ALA A 9 -23.37 -2.28 -7.21
C ALA A 9 -23.58 -0.75 -7.12
N ARG A 10 -23.84 -0.23 -5.91
CA ARG A 10 -23.87 1.22 -5.68
C ARG A 10 -22.45 1.76 -5.65
N GLY A 11 -22.18 2.82 -6.40
CA GLY A 11 -20.90 3.51 -6.46
C GLY A 11 -20.97 4.93 -5.89
N LEU A 12 -19.91 5.38 -5.20
CA LEU A 12 -19.73 6.73 -4.72
C LEU A 12 -18.28 7.16 -4.94
N ALA A 13 -18.07 8.23 -5.70
CA ALA A 13 -16.77 8.87 -5.84
C ALA A 13 -16.66 10.02 -4.82
N VAL A 14 -15.57 10.02 -4.05
CA VAL A 14 -15.26 11.08 -3.09
C VAL A 14 -13.81 11.51 -3.32
N ARG A 15 -13.60 12.82 -3.50
CA ARG A 15 -12.24 13.38 -3.51
C ARG A 15 -11.66 13.25 -2.10
N CYS A 16 -10.44 12.72 -2.01
CA CYS A 16 -9.74 12.54 -0.73
C CYS A 16 -8.24 12.73 -0.96
N ASP A 17 -7.65 13.71 -0.29
CA ASP A 17 -6.21 13.84 -0.17
C ASP A 17 -5.77 13.20 1.14
N VAL A 18 -4.99 12.12 1.06
CA VAL A 18 -4.55 11.38 2.23
C VAL A 18 -3.49 12.11 3.06
N THR A 19 -2.93 13.20 2.54
CA THR A 19 -1.98 14.06 3.26
C THR A 19 -2.68 15.14 4.09
N ASP A 20 -3.99 15.33 3.88
CA ASP A 20 -4.85 16.22 4.66
C ASP A 20 -5.78 15.40 5.55
N GLU A 21 -5.57 15.50 6.86
CA GLU A 21 -6.35 14.77 7.86
C GLU A 21 -7.84 15.09 7.78
N ALA A 22 -8.22 16.35 7.57
CA ALA A 22 -9.62 16.76 7.45
C ALA A 22 -10.27 16.13 6.21
N SER A 23 -9.56 16.12 5.07
CA SER A 23 -10.02 15.47 3.84
C SER A 23 -10.30 13.98 4.04
N VAL A 24 -9.45 13.26 4.78
CA VAL A 24 -9.66 11.83 5.09
C VAL A 24 -10.88 11.65 6.00
N ALA A 25 -11.02 12.48 7.04
CA ALA A 25 -12.15 12.43 7.96
C ALA A 25 -13.47 12.64 7.24
N GLU A 26 -13.56 13.69 6.41
CA GLU A 26 -14.76 14.03 5.64
C GLU A 26 -15.10 12.94 4.62
N ALA A 27 -14.10 12.38 3.92
CA ALA A 27 -14.32 11.31 2.95
C ALA A 27 -14.93 10.08 3.61
N VAL A 28 -14.38 9.62 4.75
CA VAL A 28 -14.91 8.47 5.49
C VAL A 28 -16.33 8.76 5.99
N GLN A 29 -16.58 9.93 6.56
CA GLN A 29 -17.90 10.32 7.03
C GLN A 29 -18.93 10.37 5.91
N LYS A 30 -18.54 10.91 4.74
CA LYS A 30 -19.41 10.96 3.56
C LYS A 30 -19.80 9.56 3.08
N VAL A 31 -18.83 8.65 3.00
CA VAL A 31 -19.10 7.23 2.66
C VAL A 31 -20.07 6.61 3.63
N VAL A 32 -19.83 6.74 4.94
CA VAL A 32 -20.68 6.15 5.98
C VAL A 32 -22.11 6.72 5.94
N ARG A 33 -22.26 8.04 5.77
CA ARG A 33 -23.59 8.67 5.67
C ARG A 33 -24.36 8.24 4.42
N THR A 34 -23.66 8.13 3.27
CA THR A 34 -24.31 7.86 1.98
C THR A 34 -24.62 6.39 1.77
N LEU A 35 -23.73 5.50 2.22
CA LEU A 35 -23.85 4.05 2.00
C LEU A 35 -24.37 3.28 3.23
N GLY A 36 -24.52 3.96 4.37
CA GLY A 36 -25.10 3.39 5.59
C GLY A 36 -24.12 2.73 6.54
N GLY A 37 -22.83 2.65 6.20
CA GLY A 37 -21.81 2.01 7.05
C GLY A 37 -20.47 1.82 6.35
N LEU A 38 -19.56 1.11 7.03
CA LEU A 38 -18.23 0.77 6.49
C LEU A 38 -17.83 -0.63 7.00
N ASP A 39 -17.76 -1.59 6.11
CA ASP A 39 -17.41 -2.98 6.42
C ASP A 39 -15.95 -3.31 6.05
N VAL A 40 -15.43 -2.65 5.01
CA VAL A 40 -14.07 -2.82 4.54
C VAL A 40 -13.47 -1.46 4.21
N ALA A 41 -12.29 -1.17 4.75
CA ALA A 41 -11.47 -0.04 4.33
C ALA A 41 -10.15 -0.55 3.77
N VAL A 42 -9.66 0.07 2.68
CA VAL A 42 -8.35 -0.28 2.10
C VAL A 42 -7.49 0.97 2.00
N ALA A 43 -6.44 1.04 2.81
CA ALA A 43 -5.42 2.07 2.72
C ALA A 43 -4.47 1.71 1.56
N ASN A 44 -4.79 2.20 0.36
CA ASN A 44 -4.09 1.88 -0.89
C ASN A 44 -3.26 3.04 -1.43
N ALA A 45 -3.64 4.27 -1.16
CA ALA A 45 -2.95 5.46 -1.67
C ALA A 45 -1.44 5.39 -1.39
N GLY A 46 -0.64 5.67 -2.41
CA GLY A 46 0.80 5.61 -2.28
C GLY A 46 1.52 5.81 -3.61
N PHE A 47 2.72 6.33 -3.55
CA PHE A 47 3.62 6.50 -4.69
C PHE A 47 5.07 6.21 -4.28
N SER A 48 6.01 6.33 -5.19
CA SER A 48 7.41 6.01 -4.97
C SER A 48 8.31 7.18 -5.32
N VAL A 49 8.99 7.73 -4.32
CA VAL A 49 10.13 8.62 -4.53
C VAL A 49 11.36 7.76 -4.82
N ALA A 50 11.96 7.98 -5.98
CA ALA A 50 13.14 7.29 -6.46
C ALA A 50 14.35 8.23 -6.50
N GLY A 51 15.51 7.70 -6.11
CA GLY A 51 16.79 8.42 -6.11
C GLY A 51 17.76 7.84 -5.10
N ARG A 52 19.06 8.13 -5.27
CA ARG A 52 20.07 7.83 -4.26
C ARG A 52 19.82 8.70 -3.03
N ILE A 53 19.98 8.17 -1.84
CA ILE A 53 19.68 8.86 -0.56
C ILE A 53 20.38 10.24 -0.50
N GLU A 54 21.63 10.32 -0.94
CA GLU A 54 22.43 11.56 -0.98
C GLU A 54 21.89 12.63 -1.95
N LYS A 55 20.95 12.28 -2.84
CA LYS A 55 20.35 13.17 -3.84
C LYS A 55 18.91 13.60 -3.49
N LEU A 56 18.31 12.97 -2.48
CA LEU A 56 16.94 13.26 -2.09
C LEU A 56 16.89 14.40 -1.06
N SER A 57 16.08 15.40 -1.34
CA SER A 57 15.84 16.53 -0.44
C SER A 57 14.95 16.12 0.75
N ALA A 58 14.95 16.91 1.81
CA ALA A 58 14.00 16.75 2.91
C ALA A 58 12.53 16.83 2.46
N ALA A 59 12.25 17.61 1.41
CA ALA A 59 10.90 17.71 0.82
C ALA A 59 10.48 16.40 0.15
N ASP A 60 11.40 15.70 -0.54
CA ASP A 60 11.12 14.39 -1.15
C ASP A 60 10.81 13.35 -0.07
N TRP A 61 11.58 13.35 1.03
CA TRP A 61 11.35 12.47 2.18
C TRP A 61 9.99 12.75 2.84
N ARG A 62 9.67 14.01 3.13
CA ARG A 62 8.38 14.39 3.75
C ARG A 62 7.23 13.92 2.88
N ARG A 63 7.22 14.25 1.60
CA ARG A 63 6.16 13.84 0.67
C ARG A 63 5.98 12.32 0.62
N GLN A 64 7.09 11.57 0.57
CA GLN A 64 7.02 10.10 0.60
C GLN A 64 6.38 9.59 1.88
N LEU A 65 6.73 10.16 3.03
CA LEU A 65 6.22 9.73 4.33
C LEU A 65 4.79 10.23 4.55
N ASP A 66 4.45 11.44 4.16
CA ASP A 66 3.11 12.01 4.32
C ASP A 66 2.07 11.16 3.60
N VAL A 67 2.32 10.80 2.35
CA VAL A 67 1.39 9.95 1.59
C VAL A 67 1.41 8.51 2.10
N ASN A 68 2.58 7.86 2.10
CA ASN A 68 2.65 6.41 2.31
C ASN A 68 2.53 5.99 3.78
N VAL A 69 2.87 6.87 4.73
CA VAL A 69 2.89 6.51 6.16
C VAL A 69 1.78 7.24 6.91
N ILE A 70 1.76 8.58 6.86
CA ILE A 70 0.75 9.37 7.58
C ILE A 70 -0.63 9.12 6.98
N GLY A 71 -0.78 9.14 5.64
CA GLY A 71 -2.03 8.85 4.97
C GLY A 71 -2.64 7.49 5.33
N VAL A 72 -1.81 6.45 5.44
CA VAL A 72 -2.25 5.13 5.93
C VAL A 72 -2.72 5.20 7.39
N ALA A 73 -2.02 5.97 8.25
CA ALA A 73 -2.41 6.14 9.65
C ALA A 73 -3.75 6.87 9.77
N MET A 74 -3.95 7.95 9.02
CA MET A 74 -5.18 8.72 9.05
C MET A 74 -6.35 7.92 8.48
N THR A 75 -6.14 7.17 7.38
CA THR A 75 -7.14 6.23 6.87
C THR A 75 -7.57 5.23 7.95
N ALA A 76 -6.62 4.62 8.64
CA ALA A 76 -6.91 3.67 9.72
C ALA A 76 -7.64 4.35 10.89
N ARG A 77 -7.17 5.53 11.34
CA ARG A 77 -7.75 6.31 12.43
C ARG A 77 -9.23 6.56 12.23
N TYR A 78 -9.62 7.03 11.04
CA TYR A 78 -11.01 7.39 10.76
C TYR A 78 -11.88 6.19 10.36
N ALA A 79 -11.31 5.13 9.78
CA ALA A 79 -12.07 3.93 9.41
C ALA A 79 -12.37 3.02 10.61
N ILE A 80 -11.42 2.81 11.55
CA ILE A 80 -11.52 1.84 12.63
C ILE A 80 -12.79 2.00 13.50
N PRO A 81 -13.23 3.20 13.91
CA PRO A 81 -14.46 3.35 14.69
C PRO A 81 -15.70 2.78 14.00
N HIS A 82 -15.79 2.91 12.68
CA HIS A 82 -16.88 2.36 11.88
C HIS A 82 -16.71 0.86 11.65
N LEU A 83 -15.49 0.40 11.38
CA LEU A 83 -15.18 -1.03 11.24
C LEU A 83 -15.46 -1.82 12.52
N ARG A 84 -15.31 -1.21 13.70
CA ARG A 84 -15.71 -1.86 14.98
C ARG A 84 -17.19 -2.14 15.05
N LYS A 85 -18.03 -1.23 14.55
CA LYS A 85 -19.50 -1.41 14.53
C LYS A 85 -19.91 -2.59 13.64
N SER A 86 -19.25 -2.76 12.50
CA SER A 86 -19.52 -3.83 11.54
C SER A 86 -18.73 -5.11 11.77
N LYS A 87 -17.82 -5.15 12.75
CA LYS A 87 -16.79 -6.19 12.90
C LYS A 87 -16.03 -6.38 11.58
N GLY A 88 -15.68 -5.28 10.96
CA GLY A 88 -15.21 -5.15 9.60
C GLY A 88 -13.74 -5.56 9.38
N ARG A 89 -13.16 -5.04 8.30
CA ARG A 89 -11.81 -5.42 7.84
C ARG A 89 -11.04 -4.20 7.37
N LEU A 90 -9.80 -4.05 7.83
CA LEU A 90 -8.86 -3.06 7.33
C LEU A 90 -7.81 -3.75 6.45
N GLY A 91 -7.72 -3.37 5.19
CA GLY A 91 -6.64 -3.74 4.28
C GLY A 91 -5.58 -2.64 4.22
N ILE A 92 -4.31 -2.99 4.32
CA ILE A 92 -3.19 -2.05 4.19
C ILE A 92 -2.28 -2.52 3.06
N VAL A 93 -2.04 -1.67 2.07
CA VAL A 93 -1.17 -1.99 0.94
C VAL A 93 0.28 -1.61 1.25
N GLY A 94 1.05 -2.62 1.64
CA GLY A 94 2.49 -2.55 1.81
C GLY A 94 3.26 -2.69 0.49
N SER A 95 4.34 -3.45 0.52
CA SER A 95 5.14 -3.89 -0.64
C SER A 95 6.13 -4.97 -0.19
N VAL A 96 6.61 -5.80 -1.09
CA VAL A 96 7.78 -6.66 -0.87
C VAL A 96 9.03 -5.83 -0.50
N VAL A 97 9.09 -4.58 -0.96
CA VAL A 97 10.15 -3.62 -0.59
C VAL A 97 10.21 -3.35 0.93
N SER A 98 9.15 -3.65 1.69
CA SER A 98 9.17 -3.63 3.16
C SER A 98 9.99 -4.77 3.79
N MET A 99 10.61 -5.63 2.99
CA MET A 99 11.45 -6.76 3.41
C MET A 99 12.79 -6.79 2.68
N VAL A 100 12.87 -6.13 1.50
CA VAL A 100 14.06 -6.07 0.65
C VAL A 100 14.24 -4.63 0.19
N ALA A 101 15.16 -3.90 0.80
CA ALA A 101 15.53 -2.57 0.34
C ALA A 101 16.48 -2.67 -0.85
N THR A 102 16.24 -1.88 -1.89
CA THR A 102 17.08 -1.81 -3.07
C THR A 102 17.66 -0.42 -3.26
N PRO A 103 18.87 -0.29 -3.80
CA PRO A 103 19.48 1.00 -4.10
C PRO A 103 18.60 1.85 -5.02
N GLY A 104 18.51 3.14 -4.74
CA GLY A 104 17.65 4.08 -5.48
C GLY A 104 16.20 4.12 -5.05
N LEU A 105 15.77 3.26 -4.11
CA LEU A 105 14.43 3.25 -3.54
C LEU A 105 14.44 3.44 -2.01
N GLY A 106 15.47 4.07 -1.45
CA GLY A 106 15.65 4.18 0.01
C GLY A 106 14.48 4.84 0.72
N ALA A 107 13.97 5.97 0.22
CA ALA A 107 12.83 6.67 0.81
C ALA A 107 11.55 5.84 0.71
N TYR A 108 11.29 5.24 -0.45
CA TYR A 108 10.15 4.34 -0.65
C TYR A 108 10.25 3.11 0.26
N ALA A 109 11.41 2.46 0.33
CA ALA A 109 11.64 1.32 1.21
C ALA A 109 11.35 1.69 2.67
N ALA A 110 11.93 2.78 3.18
CA ALA A 110 11.70 3.26 4.53
C ALA A 110 10.19 3.45 4.82
N SER A 111 9.46 4.08 3.88
CA SER A 111 8.00 4.24 4.01
C SER A 111 7.27 2.89 4.10
N LYS A 112 7.65 1.91 3.28
CA LYS A 112 6.98 0.59 3.27
C LYS A 112 7.38 -0.30 4.45
N TYR A 113 8.59 -0.17 5.00
CA TYR A 113 8.96 -0.76 6.30
C TYR A 113 8.13 -0.16 7.44
N ALA A 114 7.94 1.17 7.46
CA ALA A 114 7.07 1.83 8.44
C ALA A 114 5.61 1.37 8.34
N VAL A 115 5.07 1.23 7.12
CA VAL A 115 3.73 0.67 6.86
C VAL A 115 3.61 -0.76 7.38
N ARG A 116 4.64 -1.58 7.19
CA ARG A 116 4.64 -2.96 7.70
C ARG A 116 4.62 -3.00 9.22
N ALA A 117 5.49 -2.23 9.88
CA ALA A 117 5.51 -2.14 11.35
C ALA A 117 4.15 -1.67 11.89
N LYS A 118 3.58 -0.62 11.31
CA LYS A 118 2.25 -0.12 11.66
C LYS A 118 1.15 -1.15 11.47
N GLY A 119 1.13 -1.88 10.35
CA GLY A 119 0.15 -2.93 10.11
C GLY A 119 0.23 -4.07 11.13
N GLN A 120 1.44 -4.42 11.58
CA GLN A 120 1.66 -5.41 12.64
C GLN A 120 1.14 -4.91 13.99
N ALA A 121 1.42 -3.65 14.34
CA ALA A 121 0.92 -3.01 15.56
C ALA A 121 -0.62 -2.96 15.56
N LEU A 122 -1.22 -2.46 14.48
CA LEU A 122 -2.68 -2.41 14.33
C LEU A 122 -3.34 -3.79 14.42
N ALA A 123 -2.73 -4.83 13.87
CA ALA A 123 -3.27 -6.18 13.99
C ALA A 123 -3.30 -6.67 15.45
N ALA A 124 -2.31 -6.26 16.26
CA ALA A 124 -2.26 -6.55 17.69
C ALA A 124 -3.28 -5.70 18.48
N GLU A 125 -3.33 -4.39 18.22
CA GLU A 125 -4.27 -3.46 18.88
C GLU A 125 -5.75 -3.79 18.61
N LEU A 126 -6.04 -4.37 17.45
CA LEU A 126 -7.39 -4.75 17.03
C LEU A 126 -7.78 -6.18 17.47
N HIS A 127 -6.85 -6.91 18.12
CA HIS A 127 -7.15 -8.26 18.60
C HIS A 127 -8.34 -8.26 19.57
N GLY A 128 -9.26 -9.20 19.39
CA GLY A 128 -10.47 -9.30 20.20
C GLY A 128 -11.60 -8.29 19.87
N SER A 129 -11.32 -7.25 19.06
CA SER A 129 -12.33 -6.23 18.70
C SER A 129 -13.33 -6.68 17.63
N GLY A 130 -13.10 -7.83 17.00
CA GLY A 130 -13.84 -8.29 15.82
C GLY A 130 -13.35 -7.69 14.50
N VAL A 131 -12.52 -6.65 14.51
CA VAL A 131 -11.90 -6.07 13.32
C VAL A 131 -10.61 -6.83 12.98
N SER A 132 -10.41 -7.13 11.69
CA SER A 132 -9.14 -7.68 11.23
C SER A 132 -8.33 -6.63 10.47
N CYS A 133 -7.01 -6.66 10.64
CA CYS A 133 -6.06 -5.90 9.83
C CYS A 133 -5.28 -6.86 8.93
N THR A 134 -5.39 -6.67 7.61
CA THR A 134 -4.69 -7.47 6.60
C THR A 134 -3.61 -6.62 5.93
N LEU A 135 -2.34 -6.98 6.15
CA LEU A 135 -1.20 -6.34 5.51
C LEU A 135 -0.84 -7.09 4.23
N MET A 136 -0.89 -6.40 3.11
CA MET A 136 -0.68 -6.98 1.78
C MET A 136 0.63 -6.49 1.18
N HIS A 137 1.46 -7.42 0.69
CA HIS A 137 2.77 -7.11 0.12
C HIS A 137 2.82 -7.53 -1.36
N PRO A 138 2.38 -6.65 -2.28
CA PRO A 138 2.58 -6.87 -3.70
C PRO A 138 4.08 -6.83 -4.06
N GLY A 139 4.45 -7.65 -5.05
CA GLY A 139 5.67 -7.45 -5.82
C GLY A 139 5.42 -6.46 -6.97
N PHE A 140 5.84 -6.82 -8.19
CA PHE A 140 5.59 -5.98 -9.36
C PHE A 140 4.16 -6.19 -9.86
N ILE A 141 3.37 -5.12 -9.88
CA ILE A 141 1.98 -5.09 -10.34
C ILE A 141 1.85 -4.00 -11.40
N GLU A 142 1.13 -4.26 -12.47
CA GLU A 142 0.75 -3.24 -13.46
C GLU A 142 0.03 -2.09 -12.77
N SER A 143 0.61 -0.90 -12.86
CA SER A 143 0.10 0.31 -12.23
C SER A 143 0.86 1.52 -12.74
N GLU A 144 0.29 2.69 -12.59
CA GLU A 144 0.87 3.97 -12.96
C GLU A 144 2.02 4.43 -12.04
N ILE A 145 2.35 3.69 -10.98
CA ILE A 145 3.35 4.09 -9.98
C ILE A 145 4.74 4.38 -10.59
N ALA A 146 5.10 3.72 -11.70
CA ALA A 146 6.35 3.97 -12.41
C ALA A 146 6.32 5.28 -13.21
N GLN A 147 5.12 5.78 -13.51
CA GLN A 147 4.87 6.99 -14.28
C GLN A 147 4.61 8.21 -13.39
N VAL A 148 4.68 8.06 -12.08
CA VAL A 148 4.57 9.19 -11.14
C VAL A 148 5.97 9.68 -10.78
N ASP A 149 6.18 11.00 -10.89
CA ASP A 149 7.45 11.63 -10.52
C ASP A 149 7.62 11.79 -9.00
N ASN A 150 8.79 12.27 -8.56
CA ASN A 150 9.05 12.50 -7.13
C ASN A 150 8.17 13.61 -6.52
N GLN A 151 7.51 14.41 -7.34
CA GLN A 151 6.55 15.44 -6.94
C GLN A 151 5.12 14.89 -6.84
N GLY A 152 4.90 13.62 -7.21
CA GLY A 152 3.59 12.99 -7.20
C GLY A 152 2.76 13.29 -8.45
N ARG A 153 3.36 13.83 -9.53
CA ARG A 153 2.68 14.15 -10.79
C ARG A 153 2.77 12.98 -11.74
N PHE A 154 1.66 12.64 -12.37
CA PHE A 154 1.62 11.63 -13.42
C PHE A 154 2.28 12.18 -14.70
N ASP A 155 3.17 11.39 -15.30
CA ASP A 155 3.82 11.63 -16.56
C ASP A 155 3.79 10.34 -17.39
N GLY A 156 2.84 10.26 -18.31
CA GLY A 156 2.63 9.10 -19.18
C GLY A 156 3.78 8.82 -20.14
N THR A 157 4.74 9.75 -20.30
CA THR A 157 5.93 9.55 -21.14
C THR A 157 7.05 8.78 -20.42
N ARG A 158 6.97 8.64 -19.09
CA ARG A 158 7.97 7.91 -18.31
C ARG A 158 7.88 6.42 -18.59
N GLU A 159 9.00 5.85 -18.98
CA GLU A 159 9.11 4.42 -19.22
C GLU A 159 9.06 3.64 -17.91
N ASP A 160 8.23 2.59 -17.89
CA ASP A 160 8.24 1.60 -16.83
C ASP A 160 9.40 0.63 -17.01
N LYS A 161 10.45 0.79 -16.23
CA LYS A 161 11.67 -0.03 -16.25
C LYS A 161 11.55 -1.34 -15.45
N ARG A 162 10.37 -1.62 -14.89
CA ARG A 162 10.16 -2.88 -14.15
C ARG A 162 10.17 -4.08 -15.11
N PRO A 163 10.67 -5.24 -14.68
CA PRO A 163 10.72 -6.43 -15.52
C PRO A 163 9.31 -6.86 -15.97
N LYS A 164 9.03 -6.74 -17.27
CA LYS A 164 7.70 -7.00 -17.83
C LYS A 164 7.20 -8.43 -17.56
N ASN A 165 8.10 -9.41 -17.58
CA ASN A 165 7.80 -10.82 -17.29
C ASN A 165 7.44 -11.11 -15.81
N LEU A 166 7.70 -10.17 -14.90
CA LEU A 166 7.35 -10.28 -13.49
C LEU A 166 6.12 -9.45 -13.10
N LEU A 167 5.62 -8.61 -14.01
CA LEU A 167 4.43 -7.81 -13.77
C LEU A 167 3.19 -8.72 -13.69
N TRP A 168 2.44 -8.56 -12.62
CA TRP A 168 1.11 -9.16 -12.51
C TRP A 168 0.05 -8.19 -12.97
N PRO A 169 -0.97 -8.64 -13.74
CA PRO A 169 -2.14 -7.83 -14.07
C PRO A 169 -2.82 -7.28 -12.81
N ALA A 170 -3.26 -6.02 -12.89
CA ALA A 170 -3.84 -5.31 -11.74
C ALA A 170 -5.09 -6.02 -11.19
N ASP A 171 -5.93 -6.59 -12.05
CA ASP A 171 -7.14 -7.32 -11.68
C ASP A 171 -6.83 -8.63 -10.92
N ARG A 172 -5.79 -9.36 -11.34
CA ARG A 172 -5.30 -10.57 -10.64
C ARG A 172 -4.79 -10.21 -9.25
N ALA A 173 -4.04 -9.12 -9.14
CA ALA A 173 -3.54 -8.63 -7.86
C ALA A 173 -4.70 -8.22 -6.94
N ALA A 174 -5.67 -7.48 -7.46
CA ALA A 174 -6.87 -7.05 -6.73
C ALA A 174 -7.67 -8.26 -6.20
N ARG A 175 -7.94 -9.27 -7.04
CA ARG A 175 -8.60 -10.52 -6.59
C ARG A 175 -7.84 -11.20 -5.47
N SER A 176 -6.51 -11.27 -5.54
CA SER A 176 -5.67 -11.86 -4.50
C SER A 176 -5.74 -11.07 -3.18
N MET A 177 -5.71 -9.73 -3.27
CA MET A 177 -5.81 -8.84 -2.10
C MET A 177 -7.20 -8.91 -1.45
N VAL A 178 -8.27 -8.81 -2.23
CA VAL A 178 -9.65 -8.93 -1.75
C VAL A 178 -9.87 -10.28 -1.07
N GLY A 179 -9.38 -11.37 -1.69
CA GLY A 179 -9.45 -12.69 -1.10
C GLY A 179 -8.66 -12.83 0.20
N ALA A 180 -7.56 -12.11 0.38
CA ALA A 180 -6.81 -12.10 1.65
C ALA A 180 -7.57 -11.33 2.74
N ILE A 181 -8.15 -10.17 2.40
CA ILE A 181 -9.01 -9.38 3.29
C ILE A 181 -10.24 -10.18 3.72
N ALA A 182 -10.93 -10.82 2.76
CA ALA A 182 -12.12 -11.63 3.04
C ALA A 182 -11.82 -12.76 4.03
N ARG A 183 -10.67 -13.43 3.88
CA ARG A 183 -10.20 -14.51 4.76
C ARG A 183 -9.49 -14.01 6.03
N ARG A 184 -9.50 -12.71 6.29
CA ARG A 184 -8.90 -12.08 7.48
C ARG A 184 -7.43 -12.49 7.69
N LYS A 185 -6.66 -12.64 6.61
CA LYS A 185 -5.23 -12.95 6.70
C LYS A 185 -4.49 -11.79 7.35
N ARG A 186 -3.62 -12.07 8.31
CA ARG A 186 -2.81 -11.05 8.97
C ARG A 186 -1.77 -10.44 8.02
N GLU A 187 -1.09 -11.26 7.24
CA GLU A 187 -0.08 -10.83 6.26
C GLU A 187 -0.20 -11.66 4.98
N HIS A 188 -0.04 -11.03 3.80
CA HIS A 188 -0.21 -11.69 2.51
C HIS A 188 0.80 -11.21 1.47
N VAL A 189 1.77 -12.07 1.15
CA VAL A 189 2.67 -11.92 -0.01
C VAL A 189 2.17 -12.86 -1.10
N PHE A 190 1.87 -12.37 -2.29
CA PHE A 190 1.12 -13.18 -3.26
C PHE A 190 1.80 -13.37 -4.63
N THR A 191 2.74 -12.48 -5.05
CA THR A 191 3.49 -12.72 -6.28
C THR A 191 4.60 -13.75 -6.05
N GLY A 192 4.89 -14.61 -7.05
CA GLY A 192 5.92 -15.66 -6.91
C GLY A 192 7.29 -15.09 -6.55
N HIS A 193 7.80 -14.13 -7.36
CA HIS A 193 9.05 -13.43 -7.07
C HIS A 193 9.01 -12.67 -5.73
N GLY A 194 7.83 -12.13 -5.37
CA GLY A 194 7.63 -11.45 -4.09
C GLY A 194 7.77 -12.38 -2.90
N LYS A 195 7.27 -13.61 -2.97
CA LYS A 195 7.44 -14.64 -1.92
C LYS A 195 8.90 -15.00 -1.71
N VAL A 196 9.63 -15.22 -2.82
CA VAL A 196 11.08 -15.51 -2.78
C VAL A 196 11.84 -14.32 -2.18
N GLY A 197 11.58 -13.10 -2.66
CA GLY A 197 12.20 -11.88 -2.12
C GLY A 197 11.89 -11.67 -0.64
N ALA A 198 10.63 -11.85 -0.23
CA ALA A 198 10.23 -11.72 1.17
C ALA A 198 10.90 -12.75 2.08
N PHE A 199 11.03 -13.99 1.63
CA PHE A 199 11.73 -15.05 2.37
C PHE A 199 13.22 -14.70 2.50
N ALA A 200 13.87 -14.39 1.38
CA ALA A 200 15.29 -14.05 1.37
C ALA A 200 15.60 -12.79 2.20
N GLY A 201 14.76 -11.75 2.11
CA GLY A 201 14.93 -10.54 2.92
C GLY A 201 14.78 -10.76 4.41
N ARG A 202 13.95 -11.73 4.83
CA ARG A 202 13.76 -12.07 6.25
C ARG A 202 14.85 -12.95 6.81
N HIS A 203 15.35 -13.92 6.02
CA HIS A 203 16.20 -15.01 6.54
C HIS A 203 17.63 -14.97 6.00
N MET A 204 17.87 -14.26 4.89
CA MET A 204 19.15 -14.25 4.19
C MET A 204 19.58 -12.82 3.77
N PRO A 205 19.62 -11.84 4.70
CA PRO A 205 19.89 -10.44 4.37
C PRO A 205 21.27 -10.24 3.71
N GLY A 206 22.27 -11.02 4.10
CA GLY A 206 23.60 -11.00 3.47
C GLY A 206 23.58 -11.42 1.99
N LEU A 207 22.75 -12.42 1.64
CA LEU A 207 22.59 -12.85 0.25
C LEU A 207 21.91 -11.76 -0.60
N ILE A 208 20.91 -11.10 -0.04
CA ILE A 208 20.26 -9.96 -0.68
C ILE A 208 21.28 -8.83 -0.93
N HIS A 209 22.04 -8.45 0.12
CA HIS A 209 23.09 -7.42 -0.02
C HIS A 209 24.08 -7.77 -1.14
N PHE A 210 24.58 -9.00 -1.17
CA PHE A 210 25.47 -9.49 -2.20
C PHE A 210 24.85 -9.39 -3.61
N GLY A 211 23.58 -9.81 -3.78
CA GLY A 211 22.89 -9.76 -5.06
C GLY A 211 22.67 -8.34 -5.58
N VAL A 212 22.24 -7.40 -4.71
CA VAL A 212 21.96 -6.01 -5.12
C VAL A 212 23.22 -5.16 -5.32
N THR A 213 24.39 -5.60 -4.80
CA THR A 213 25.66 -4.88 -4.96
C THR A 213 26.45 -5.37 -6.18
N ARG A 214 26.42 -6.66 -6.53
CA ARG A 214 27.16 -7.22 -7.68
C ARG A 214 26.55 -6.88 -9.05
N GLY A 215 25.27 -6.59 -9.14
CA GLY A 215 24.63 -6.20 -10.40
C GLY A 215 24.96 -4.76 -10.86
N ARG A 216 25.90 -4.08 -10.23
CA ARG A 216 26.33 -2.71 -10.53
C ARG A 216 27.82 -2.68 -10.86
N LYS A 217 28.16 -3.11 -12.07
CA LYS A 217 29.37 -2.65 -12.76
C LYS A 217 28.97 -1.66 -13.82
#